data_4ed00c74b612c5b036bb195d41f9ee1e
#
_entry.id   4ed00c74b612c5b036bb195d41f9ee1e
#
_cell.length_a   1.000
_cell.length_b   1.000
_cell.length_c   1.000
_cell.angle_alpha   90.00
_cell.angle_beta   90.00
_cell.angle_gamma   90.00
#
_symmetry.space_group_name_H-M   'P 1'
#
loop_
_entity.id
_entity.type
_entity.pdbx_description
1 polymer ?
#
loop_
_entity_poly.entity_id
_entity_poly.type
_entity_poly.pdbx_seq_one_letter_code
_entity_poly.pdbx_strand_id
1 'polypeptide(L)'
;MSSRKRAAIIAAILIGALLLSILINSIITLVQKSNHPIKYSEYVEKYASEYNVPEYMLYAVINVESSFDESLRSEDGSIGLMQMSGDTVKLLSSDIHFDKDINIDSLYDPETAISYGAYYLRYLFNKYKKWDTAIAAYYAGEGTVDSWLNDTEYSEDGESLSKIPDKKTRSYVKAVKSAADYYKNTFYRNGVSVK
;
A
#
# COMPACT_ATOMS: atom_id res chain seq x y z
N MET A 1 -9.49 41.29 -39.91
CA MET A 1 -8.66 40.04 -39.97
C MET A 1 -9.41 39.04 -40.81
N SER A 2 -8.80 38.51 -41.87
CA SER A 2 -9.46 37.54 -42.76
C SER A 2 -9.84 36.26 -42.03
N SER A 3 -10.90 35.55 -42.49
CA SER A 3 -11.33 34.26 -41.89
C SER A 3 -10.21 33.24 -41.83
N ARG A 4 -9.33 33.20 -42.84
CA ARG A 4 -8.14 32.30 -42.88
C ARG A 4 -7.13 32.60 -41.74
N LYS A 5 -6.88 33.88 -41.43
CA LYS A 5 -5.99 34.28 -40.31
C LYS A 5 -6.59 33.89 -38.96
N ARG A 6 -7.91 34.03 -38.77
CA ARG A 6 -8.60 33.59 -37.55
C ARG A 6 -8.51 32.07 -37.39
N ALA A 7 -8.79 31.32 -38.47
CA ALA A 7 -8.68 29.85 -38.43
C ALA A 7 -7.24 29.38 -38.09
N ALA A 8 -6.21 30.02 -38.66
CA ALA A 8 -4.82 29.69 -38.38
C ALA A 8 -4.45 29.95 -36.88
N ILE A 9 -4.92 31.05 -36.31
CA ILE A 9 -4.68 31.36 -34.90
C ILE A 9 -5.40 30.36 -33.99
N ILE A 10 -6.65 30.01 -34.30
CA ILE A 10 -7.39 28.99 -33.52
C ILE A 10 -6.67 27.63 -33.61
N ALA A 11 -6.24 27.22 -34.80
CA ALA A 11 -5.48 25.97 -34.98
C ALA A 11 -4.17 25.98 -34.16
N ALA A 12 -3.43 27.08 -34.17
CA ALA A 12 -2.19 27.22 -33.39
C ALA A 12 -2.47 27.11 -31.87
N ILE A 13 -3.55 27.72 -31.37
CA ILE A 13 -3.95 27.65 -29.96
C ILE A 13 -4.31 26.21 -29.59
N LEU A 14 -5.09 25.50 -30.44
CA LEU A 14 -5.48 24.11 -30.20
C LEU A 14 -4.27 23.17 -30.20
N ILE A 15 -3.33 23.35 -31.14
CA ILE A 15 -2.06 22.58 -31.16
C ILE A 15 -1.24 22.87 -29.90
N GLY A 16 -1.12 24.12 -29.51
CA GLY A 16 -0.40 24.51 -28.29
C GLY A 16 -1.03 23.89 -27.03
N ALA A 17 -2.36 23.91 -26.93
CA ALA A 17 -3.07 23.27 -25.82
C ALA A 17 -2.87 21.73 -25.81
N LEU A 18 -2.87 21.08 -26.97
CA LEU A 18 -2.63 19.65 -27.09
C LEU A 18 -1.19 19.30 -26.64
N LEU A 19 -0.20 20.05 -27.12
CA LEU A 19 1.21 19.82 -26.73
C LEU A 19 1.43 20.06 -25.23
N LEU A 20 0.81 21.10 -24.67
CA LEU A 20 0.86 21.36 -23.22
C LEU A 20 0.21 20.21 -22.43
N SER A 21 -0.93 19.70 -22.88
CA SER A 21 -1.60 18.56 -22.25
C SER A 21 -0.73 17.30 -22.27
N ILE A 22 -0.06 17.01 -23.39
CA ILE A 22 0.87 15.88 -23.49
C ILE A 22 2.05 16.06 -22.53
N LEU A 23 2.62 17.26 -22.46
CA LEU A 23 3.73 17.57 -21.54
C LEU A 23 3.32 17.39 -20.08
N ILE A 24 2.19 17.94 -19.67
CA ILE A 24 1.66 17.80 -18.30
C ILE A 24 1.43 16.32 -17.99
N ASN A 25 0.81 15.57 -18.88
CA ASN A 25 0.55 14.14 -18.65
C ASN A 25 1.86 13.33 -18.52
N SER A 26 2.88 13.67 -19.33
CA SER A 26 4.21 13.05 -19.23
C SER A 26 4.88 13.34 -17.89
N ILE A 27 4.79 14.58 -17.40
CA ILE A 27 5.33 14.96 -16.08
C ILE A 27 4.58 14.20 -14.97
N ILE A 28 3.25 14.16 -15.01
CA ILE A 28 2.45 13.42 -14.04
C ILE A 28 2.88 11.94 -14.01
N THR A 29 3.03 11.32 -15.19
CA THR A 29 3.43 9.92 -15.29
C THR A 29 4.83 9.68 -14.70
N LEU A 30 5.78 10.57 -14.96
CA LEU A 30 7.13 10.48 -14.39
C LEU A 30 7.11 10.63 -12.87
N VAL A 31 6.37 11.58 -12.33
CA VAL A 31 6.20 11.78 -10.88
C VAL A 31 5.55 10.57 -10.23
N GLN A 32 4.48 10.06 -10.83
CA GLN A 32 3.80 8.86 -10.33
C GLN A 32 4.73 7.64 -10.29
N LYS A 33 5.51 7.43 -11.36
CA LYS A 33 6.49 6.33 -11.42
C LYS A 33 7.61 6.50 -10.38
N SER A 34 8.07 7.72 -10.14
CA SER A 34 9.07 8.01 -9.11
C SER A 34 8.55 7.75 -7.70
N ASN A 35 7.28 8.08 -7.43
CA ASN A 35 6.64 7.89 -6.14
C ASN A 35 6.21 6.44 -5.86
N HIS A 36 6.22 5.57 -6.87
CA HIS A 36 5.81 4.17 -6.77
C HIS A 36 6.88 3.25 -7.39
N PRO A 37 8.07 3.16 -6.78
CA PRO A 37 9.13 2.32 -7.30
C PRO A 37 8.79 0.83 -7.16
N ILE A 38 9.37 0.01 -8.04
CA ILE A 38 9.42 -1.45 -7.92
C ILE A 38 10.83 -1.80 -7.42
N LYS A 39 10.95 -2.11 -6.13
CA LYS A 39 12.18 -2.58 -5.51
C LYS A 39 11.91 -3.91 -4.79
N TYR A 40 12.95 -4.69 -4.54
CA TYR A 40 12.86 -5.98 -3.82
C TYR A 40 11.87 -6.97 -4.44
N SER A 41 11.75 -6.96 -5.78
CA SER A 41 10.74 -7.76 -6.50
C SER A 41 10.86 -9.25 -6.22
N GLU A 42 12.07 -9.77 -6.07
CA GLU A 42 12.32 -11.17 -5.74
C GLU A 42 11.65 -11.55 -4.40
N TYR A 43 11.82 -10.75 -3.35
CA TYR A 43 11.21 -11.01 -2.04
C TYR A 43 9.71 -10.78 -2.06
N VAL A 44 9.24 -9.73 -2.75
CA VAL A 44 7.81 -9.46 -2.88
C VAL A 44 7.10 -10.61 -3.60
N GLU A 45 7.62 -11.08 -4.73
CA GLU A 45 7.06 -12.21 -5.48
C GLU A 45 7.06 -13.51 -4.66
N LYS A 46 8.18 -13.81 -3.98
CA LYS A 46 8.32 -14.97 -3.11
C LYS A 46 7.25 -14.99 -2.01
N TYR A 47 7.19 -13.95 -1.20
CA TYR A 47 6.32 -13.93 -0.02
C TYR A 47 4.85 -13.60 -0.35
N ALA A 48 4.56 -12.91 -1.45
CA ALA A 48 3.22 -12.78 -1.99
C ALA A 48 2.63 -14.14 -2.35
N SER A 49 3.43 -14.98 -3.02
CA SER A 49 3.05 -16.35 -3.38
C SER A 49 2.94 -17.26 -2.15
N GLU A 50 3.94 -17.22 -1.25
CA GLU A 50 4.00 -18.07 -0.06
C GLU A 50 2.80 -17.85 0.87
N TYR A 51 2.46 -16.58 1.13
CA TYR A 51 1.37 -16.23 2.05
C TYR A 51 0.05 -15.88 1.35
N ASN A 52 -0.02 -16.02 0.02
CA ASN A 52 -1.21 -15.72 -0.78
C ASN A 52 -1.74 -14.29 -0.54
N VAL A 53 -0.82 -13.31 -0.60
CA VAL A 53 -1.10 -11.88 -0.56
C VAL A 53 -0.86 -11.31 -1.96
N PRO A 54 -1.74 -10.44 -2.50
CA PRO A 54 -1.46 -9.84 -3.80
C PRO A 54 -0.16 -9.01 -3.78
N GLU A 55 0.75 -9.20 -4.75
CA GLU A 55 2.01 -8.46 -4.84
C GLU A 55 1.78 -6.94 -4.79
N TYR A 56 0.79 -6.43 -5.52
CA TYR A 56 0.47 -5.00 -5.53
C TYR A 56 0.06 -4.48 -4.14
N MET A 57 -0.47 -5.32 -3.26
CA MET A 57 -0.77 -4.96 -1.88
C MET A 57 0.50 -4.83 -1.04
N LEU A 58 1.46 -5.75 -1.21
CA LEU A 58 2.76 -5.66 -0.54
C LEU A 58 3.50 -4.40 -0.96
N TYR A 59 3.60 -4.13 -2.27
CA TYR A 59 4.18 -2.89 -2.77
C TYR A 59 3.51 -1.64 -2.20
N ALA A 60 2.18 -1.65 -2.11
CA ALA A 60 1.41 -0.52 -1.58
C ALA A 60 1.72 -0.26 -0.11
N VAL A 61 1.76 -1.31 0.71
CA VAL A 61 2.08 -1.18 2.14
C VAL A 61 3.53 -0.71 2.31
N ILE A 62 4.51 -1.33 1.64
CA ILE A 62 5.92 -0.90 1.70
C ILE A 62 6.07 0.58 1.29
N ASN A 63 5.37 0.99 0.23
CA ASN A 63 5.41 2.37 -0.25
C ASN A 63 4.87 3.37 0.78
N VAL A 64 3.75 3.05 1.42
CA VAL A 64 3.11 3.93 2.40
C VAL A 64 3.86 3.93 3.73
N GLU A 65 4.40 2.81 4.16
CA GLU A 65 5.10 2.66 5.44
C GLU A 65 6.47 3.33 5.45
N SER A 66 7.28 3.08 4.42
CA SER A 66 8.67 3.50 4.42
C SER A 66 9.12 4.23 3.15
N SER A 67 8.28 4.31 2.12
CA SER A 67 8.71 4.73 0.77
C SER A 67 9.92 3.91 0.27
N PHE A 68 10.00 2.63 0.66
CA PHE A 68 11.11 1.71 0.38
C PHE A 68 12.46 2.08 1.04
N ASP A 69 12.41 2.75 2.19
CA ASP A 69 13.57 2.98 3.05
C ASP A 69 13.67 1.84 4.09
N GLU A 70 14.61 0.92 3.88
CA GLU A 70 14.86 -0.23 4.75
C GLU A 70 15.45 0.17 6.11
N SER A 71 16.06 1.35 6.18
CA SER A 71 16.70 1.86 7.39
C SER A 71 15.75 2.64 8.30
N LEU A 72 14.51 2.86 7.86
CA LEU A 72 13.55 3.69 8.58
C LEU A 72 13.20 3.08 9.95
N ARG A 73 13.31 3.92 10.98
CA ARG A 73 12.77 3.67 12.32
C ARG A 73 11.88 4.81 12.72
N SER A 74 10.63 4.53 13.03
CA SER A 74 9.66 5.53 13.49
C SER A 74 9.85 5.87 14.99
N GLU A 75 9.21 6.95 15.43
CA GLU A 75 9.26 7.42 16.82
C GLU A 75 8.68 6.39 17.82
N ASP A 76 7.69 5.60 17.38
CA ASP A 76 7.09 4.50 18.16
C ASP A 76 7.93 3.22 18.18
N GLY A 77 9.08 3.22 17.46
CA GLY A 77 10.03 2.12 17.42
C GLY A 77 9.75 1.07 16.35
N SER A 78 8.77 1.29 15.46
CA SER A 78 8.55 0.43 14.30
C SER A 78 9.71 0.51 13.30
N ILE A 79 10.05 -0.60 12.63
CA ILE A 79 11.30 -0.74 11.87
C ILE A 79 11.07 -1.27 10.46
N GLY A 80 11.92 -0.78 9.54
CA GLY A 80 12.17 -1.33 8.22
C GLY A 80 11.09 -1.06 7.20
N LEU A 81 11.14 -1.80 6.10
CA LEU A 81 10.29 -1.57 4.92
C LEU A 81 8.80 -1.58 5.21
N MET A 82 8.34 -2.37 6.16
CA MET A 82 6.93 -2.57 6.47
C MET A 82 6.56 -2.05 7.87
N GLN A 83 7.45 -1.30 8.54
CA GLN A 83 7.24 -0.61 9.82
C GLN A 83 6.58 -1.51 10.88
N MET A 84 7.19 -2.67 11.10
CA MET A 84 6.70 -3.64 12.09
C MET A 84 7.12 -3.25 13.50
N SER A 85 6.18 -3.31 14.44
CA SER A 85 6.47 -3.07 15.87
C SER A 85 6.98 -4.33 16.58
N GLY A 86 7.68 -4.14 17.71
CA GLY A 86 8.12 -5.26 18.53
C GLY A 86 6.96 -6.12 19.08
N ASP A 87 5.81 -5.52 19.34
CA ASP A 87 4.63 -6.27 19.80
C ASP A 87 4.05 -7.12 18.68
N THR A 88 4.02 -6.61 17.45
CA THR A 88 3.61 -7.39 16.28
C THR A 88 4.55 -8.56 16.03
N VAL A 89 5.88 -8.34 16.13
CA VAL A 89 6.87 -9.43 16.02
C VAL A 89 6.62 -10.52 17.05
N LYS A 90 6.40 -10.15 18.33
CA LYS A 90 6.08 -11.12 19.39
C LYS A 90 4.79 -11.89 19.13
N LEU A 91 3.76 -11.20 18.64
CA LEU A 91 2.50 -11.83 18.26
C LEU A 91 2.73 -12.90 17.19
N LEU A 92 3.47 -12.57 16.14
CA LEU A 92 3.72 -13.50 15.03
C LEU A 92 4.66 -14.65 15.45
N SER A 93 5.68 -14.39 16.27
CA SER A 93 6.58 -15.43 16.78
C SER A 93 5.87 -16.45 17.70
N SER A 94 4.71 -16.09 18.25
CA SER A 94 3.87 -17.01 19.02
C SER A 94 2.93 -17.86 18.15
N ASP A 95 2.78 -17.54 16.86
CA ASP A 95 1.97 -18.30 15.92
C ASP A 95 2.73 -19.56 15.47
N ILE A 96 2.16 -20.73 15.75
CA ILE A 96 2.73 -22.04 15.37
C ILE A 96 2.93 -22.23 13.86
N HIS A 97 2.28 -21.41 13.04
CA HIS A 97 2.41 -21.44 11.58
C HIS A 97 3.50 -20.50 11.07
N PHE A 98 4.11 -19.71 11.96
CA PHE A 98 5.18 -18.77 11.63
C PHE A 98 6.36 -18.98 12.56
N ASP A 99 7.07 -20.10 12.37
CA ASP A 99 8.17 -20.56 13.21
C ASP A 99 9.45 -19.72 12.97
N LYS A 100 9.39 -18.45 13.38
CA LYS A 100 10.57 -17.57 13.35
C LYS A 100 10.53 -16.64 14.56
N ASP A 101 11.40 -16.91 15.52
CA ASP A 101 11.69 -15.96 16.59
C ASP A 101 12.89 -15.10 16.15
N ILE A 102 12.66 -13.79 15.97
CA ILE A 102 13.70 -12.87 15.54
C ILE A 102 13.89 -11.72 16.53
N ASN A 103 15.11 -11.17 16.55
CA ASN A 103 15.31 -9.85 17.10
C ASN A 103 14.63 -8.81 16.19
N ILE A 104 13.96 -7.81 16.77
CA ILE A 104 13.32 -6.73 16.02
C ILE A 104 14.27 -6.04 15.02
N ASP A 105 15.56 -5.90 15.37
CA ASP A 105 16.55 -5.29 14.48
C ASP A 105 16.80 -6.11 13.19
N SER A 106 16.38 -7.40 13.15
CA SER A 106 16.41 -8.18 11.92
C SER A 106 15.47 -7.64 10.84
N LEU A 107 14.52 -6.79 11.21
CA LEU A 107 13.58 -6.13 10.27
C LEU A 107 14.23 -5.00 9.43
N TYR A 108 15.50 -4.64 9.70
CA TYR A 108 16.28 -3.82 8.77
C TYR A 108 16.72 -4.61 7.53
N ASP A 109 16.73 -5.96 7.60
CA ASP A 109 16.92 -6.80 6.43
C ASP A 109 15.64 -6.83 5.58
N PRO A 110 15.72 -6.45 4.28
CA PRO A 110 14.55 -6.36 3.41
C PRO A 110 13.78 -7.67 3.26
N GLU A 111 14.46 -8.80 3.16
CA GLU A 111 13.82 -10.11 3.02
C GLU A 111 13.01 -10.44 4.27
N THR A 112 13.60 -10.25 5.45
CA THR A 112 12.95 -10.48 6.73
C THR A 112 11.74 -9.58 6.91
N ALA A 113 11.88 -8.26 6.65
CA ALA A 113 10.79 -7.30 6.78
C ALA A 113 9.59 -7.66 5.88
N ILE A 114 9.85 -8.00 4.60
CA ILE A 114 8.80 -8.38 3.65
C ILE A 114 8.14 -9.70 4.03
N SER A 115 8.90 -10.69 4.51
CA SER A 115 8.37 -11.97 4.99
C SER A 115 7.39 -11.77 6.14
N TYR A 116 7.80 -11.05 7.17
CA TYR A 116 6.97 -10.79 8.35
C TYR A 116 5.73 -9.95 8.02
N GLY A 117 5.91 -8.87 7.25
CA GLY A 117 4.79 -8.01 6.86
C GLY A 117 3.78 -8.71 5.95
N ALA A 118 4.23 -9.56 5.02
CA ALA A 118 3.35 -10.36 4.17
C ALA A 118 2.55 -11.38 4.99
N TYR A 119 3.20 -12.07 5.93
CA TYR A 119 2.52 -12.97 6.84
C TYR A 119 1.49 -12.24 7.70
N TYR A 120 1.84 -11.09 8.28
CA TYR A 120 0.91 -10.30 9.09
C TYR A 120 -0.30 -9.80 8.30
N LEU A 121 -0.08 -9.31 7.08
CA LEU A 121 -1.19 -8.93 6.19
C LEU A 121 -2.11 -10.11 5.90
N ARG A 122 -1.56 -11.31 5.67
CA ARG A 122 -2.36 -12.52 5.48
C ARG A 122 -3.12 -12.90 6.72
N TYR A 123 -2.49 -12.86 7.88
CA TYR A 123 -3.11 -13.12 9.17
C TYR A 123 -4.32 -12.18 9.38
N LEU A 124 -4.14 -10.89 9.20
CA LEU A 124 -5.21 -9.90 9.34
C LEU A 124 -6.34 -10.11 8.30
N PHE A 125 -5.97 -10.42 7.05
CA PHE A 125 -6.98 -10.73 6.04
C PHE A 125 -7.76 -12.00 6.37
N ASN A 126 -7.12 -13.01 6.93
CA ASN A 126 -7.80 -14.23 7.37
C ASN A 126 -8.78 -13.96 8.51
N LYS A 127 -8.44 -13.03 9.42
CA LYS A 127 -9.31 -12.62 10.53
C LYS A 127 -10.51 -11.81 10.04
N TYR A 128 -10.29 -10.78 9.24
CA TYR A 128 -11.32 -9.79 8.89
C TYR A 128 -12.00 -10.02 7.54
N LYS A 129 -11.47 -10.84 6.65
CA LYS A 129 -11.98 -11.16 5.30
C LYS A 129 -12.16 -9.97 4.36
N LYS A 130 -11.87 -8.74 4.79
CA LYS A 130 -11.96 -7.49 4.04
C LYS A 130 -10.64 -6.74 4.12
N TRP A 131 -10.08 -6.37 2.96
CA TRP A 131 -8.82 -5.64 2.92
C TRP A 131 -8.88 -4.31 3.66
N ASP A 132 -9.97 -3.55 3.55
CA ASP A 132 -10.08 -2.26 4.22
C ASP A 132 -9.98 -2.41 5.74
N THR A 133 -10.64 -3.42 6.32
CA THR A 133 -10.59 -3.72 7.76
C THR A 133 -9.21 -4.28 8.16
N ALA A 134 -8.62 -5.16 7.33
CA ALA A 134 -7.28 -5.71 7.57
C ALA A 134 -6.19 -4.63 7.54
N ILE A 135 -6.24 -3.71 6.57
CA ILE A 135 -5.32 -2.57 6.48
C ILE A 135 -5.53 -1.60 7.67
N ALA A 136 -6.78 -1.38 8.09
CA ALA A 136 -7.06 -0.59 9.29
C ALA A 136 -6.43 -1.22 10.53
N ALA A 137 -6.51 -2.56 10.66
CA ALA A 137 -5.92 -3.29 11.77
C ALA A 137 -4.38 -3.33 11.70
N TYR A 138 -3.80 -3.35 10.51
CA TYR A 138 -2.36 -3.24 10.32
C TYR A 138 -1.82 -1.95 10.97
N TYR A 139 -2.52 -0.83 10.75
CA TYR A 139 -2.12 0.49 11.24
C TYR A 139 -2.54 0.75 12.69
N ALA A 140 -3.80 0.51 13.03
CA ALA A 140 -4.37 0.87 14.34
C ALA A 140 -4.23 -0.22 15.40
N GLY A 141 -3.81 -1.43 14.99
CA GLY A 141 -3.77 -2.62 15.83
C GLY A 141 -5.12 -3.35 15.91
N GLU A 142 -5.05 -4.66 16.08
CA GLU A 142 -6.24 -5.55 16.12
C GLU A 142 -7.22 -5.17 17.21
N GLY A 143 -6.73 -4.95 18.45
CA GLY A 143 -7.62 -4.64 19.58
C GLY A 143 -8.45 -3.37 19.37
N THR A 144 -7.88 -2.36 18.68
CA THR A 144 -8.58 -1.15 18.31
C THR A 144 -9.67 -1.46 17.28
N VAL A 145 -9.35 -2.20 16.24
CA VAL A 145 -10.32 -2.55 15.19
C VAL A 145 -11.41 -3.48 15.73
N ASP A 146 -11.07 -4.45 16.57
CA ASP A 146 -12.04 -5.31 17.23
C ASP A 146 -13.02 -4.49 18.10
N SER A 147 -12.55 -3.44 18.77
CA SER A 147 -13.43 -2.54 19.52
C SER A 147 -14.39 -1.76 18.61
N TRP A 148 -13.92 -1.34 17.42
CA TRP A 148 -14.78 -0.67 16.44
C TRP A 148 -15.80 -1.61 15.78
N LEU A 149 -15.44 -2.87 15.58
CA LEU A 149 -16.37 -3.89 15.05
C LEU A 149 -17.52 -4.21 16.00
N ASN A 150 -17.32 -4.05 17.31
CA ASN A 150 -18.36 -4.23 18.31
C ASN A 150 -19.31 -3.03 18.44
N ASP A 151 -19.05 -1.92 17.73
CA ASP A 151 -19.88 -0.72 17.74
C ASP A 151 -20.68 -0.62 16.44
N THR A 152 -22.02 -0.62 16.58
CA THR A 152 -22.94 -0.54 15.43
C THR A 152 -22.85 0.76 14.64
N GLU A 153 -22.20 1.81 15.18
CA GLU A 153 -21.90 3.03 14.41
C GLU A 153 -20.82 2.78 13.35
N TYR A 154 -19.93 1.81 13.56
CA TYR A 154 -18.76 1.57 12.72
C TYR A 154 -18.80 0.25 11.96
N SER A 155 -19.64 -0.70 12.39
CA SER A 155 -19.83 -1.99 11.75
C SER A 155 -21.30 -2.42 11.84
N GLU A 156 -21.88 -2.80 10.69
CA GLU A 156 -23.26 -3.28 10.62
C GLU A 156 -23.37 -4.78 10.89
N ASP A 157 -22.30 -5.53 10.57
CA ASP A 157 -22.25 -6.99 10.63
C ASP A 157 -21.36 -7.54 11.77
N GLY A 158 -20.62 -6.67 12.46
CA GLY A 158 -19.63 -7.07 13.47
C GLY A 158 -18.37 -7.73 12.89
N GLU A 159 -18.27 -7.85 11.56
CA GLU A 159 -17.19 -8.57 10.86
C GLU A 159 -16.34 -7.61 10.02
N SER A 160 -16.92 -6.56 9.50
CA SER A 160 -16.24 -5.58 8.65
C SER A 160 -16.60 -4.14 9.00
N LEU A 161 -15.60 -3.23 8.86
CA LEU A 161 -15.82 -1.82 9.10
C LEU A 161 -16.58 -1.18 7.93
N SER A 162 -17.75 -0.61 8.20
CA SER A 162 -18.48 0.28 7.30
C SER A 162 -17.93 1.71 7.39
N LYS A 163 -17.38 2.09 8.56
CA LYS A 163 -16.80 3.41 8.84
C LYS A 163 -15.58 3.27 9.76
N ILE A 164 -14.51 3.94 9.46
CA ILE A 164 -13.32 4.01 10.32
C ILE A 164 -13.37 5.30 11.14
N PRO A 165 -13.50 5.25 12.49
CA PRO A 165 -13.69 6.47 13.29
C PRO A 165 -12.44 7.34 13.38
N ASP A 166 -11.25 6.74 13.45
CA ASP A 166 -10.00 7.49 13.54
C ASP A 166 -9.57 8.10 12.19
N LYS A 167 -9.22 9.40 12.21
CA LYS A 167 -8.82 10.15 11.02
C LYS A 167 -7.50 9.65 10.43
N LYS A 168 -6.53 9.29 11.28
CA LYS A 168 -5.21 8.84 10.83
C LYS A 168 -5.34 7.49 10.14
N THR A 169 -6.07 6.55 10.75
CA THR A 169 -6.34 5.23 10.17
C THR A 169 -7.11 5.32 8.86
N ARG A 170 -8.13 6.22 8.77
CA ARG A 170 -8.82 6.45 7.48
C ARG A 170 -7.88 6.96 6.39
N SER A 171 -6.99 7.88 6.75
CA SER A 171 -6.02 8.42 5.79
C SER A 171 -5.02 7.37 5.34
N TYR A 172 -4.56 6.52 6.27
CA TYR A 172 -3.68 5.40 5.98
C TYR A 172 -4.34 4.39 5.03
N VAL A 173 -5.54 3.90 5.36
CA VAL A 173 -6.29 2.96 4.51
C VAL A 173 -6.48 3.53 3.10
N LYS A 174 -6.85 4.82 3.00
CA LYS A 174 -6.99 5.51 1.70
C LYS A 174 -5.67 5.55 0.94
N ALA A 175 -4.55 5.84 1.60
CA ALA A 175 -3.24 5.88 0.98
C ALA A 175 -2.81 4.51 0.44
N VAL A 176 -2.94 3.45 1.25
CA VAL A 176 -2.61 2.08 0.83
C VAL A 176 -3.50 1.64 -0.34
N LYS A 177 -4.81 1.90 -0.29
CA LYS A 177 -5.71 1.58 -1.42
C LYS A 177 -5.32 2.32 -2.71
N SER A 178 -5.03 3.61 -2.61
CA SER A 178 -4.60 4.40 -3.77
C SER A 178 -3.29 3.88 -4.37
N ALA A 179 -2.32 3.52 -3.53
CA ALA A 179 -1.06 2.93 -3.98
C ALA A 179 -1.30 1.53 -4.60
N ALA A 180 -2.13 0.69 -3.96
CA ALA A 180 -2.47 -0.64 -4.47
C ALA A 180 -3.14 -0.56 -5.85
N ASP A 181 -4.08 0.37 -6.04
CA ASP A 181 -4.72 0.61 -7.34
C ASP A 181 -3.71 1.07 -8.39
N TYR A 182 -2.78 1.95 -8.02
CA TYR A 182 -1.70 2.36 -8.93
C TYR A 182 -0.83 1.18 -9.35
N TYR A 183 -0.30 0.41 -8.39
CA TYR A 183 0.54 -0.75 -8.68
C TYR A 183 -0.22 -1.77 -9.54
N LYS A 184 -1.46 -2.10 -9.14
CA LYS A 184 -2.32 -3.05 -9.85
C LYS A 184 -2.55 -2.64 -11.30
N ASN A 185 -2.93 -1.38 -11.55
CA ASN A 185 -3.27 -0.90 -12.89
C ASN A 185 -2.05 -0.67 -13.77
N THR A 186 -0.88 -0.38 -13.18
CA THR A 186 0.34 -0.05 -13.91
C THR A 186 1.17 -1.29 -14.21
N PHE A 187 1.30 -2.23 -13.27
CA PHE A 187 2.26 -3.33 -13.33
C PHE A 187 1.61 -4.72 -13.40
N TYR A 188 0.29 -4.82 -13.23
CA TYR A 188 -0.41 -6.11 -13.28
C TYR A 188 -1.61 -6.02 -14.21
N ARG A 189 -1.51 -6.63 -15.40
CA ARG A 189 -2.62 -6.70 -16.34
C ARG A 189 -3.31 -8.06 -16.23
N ASN A 190 -4.63 -8.08 -15.97
CA ASN A 190 -5.41 -9.30 -15.74
C ASN A 190 -4.86 -10.20 -14.61
N GLY A 191 -4.26 -9.60 -13.57
CA GLY A 191 -3.66 -10.32 -12.45
C GLY A 191 -2.28 -10.93 -12.73
N VAL A 192 -1.72 -10.70 -13.91
CA VAL A 192 -0.38 -11.16 -14.29
C VAL A 192 0.58 -9.96 -14.26
N SER A 193 1.76 -10.16 -13.67
CA SER A 193 2.82 -9.14 -13.66
C SER A 193 3.27 -8.85 -15.10
N VAL A 194 3.38 -7.56 -15.43
CA VAL A 194 3.87 -7.05 -16.74
C VAL A 194 5.13 -6.18 -16.56
N LYS A 195 5.84 -6.38 -15.42
CA LYS A 195 7.13 -5.70 -15.14
C LYS A 195 8.27 -6.29 -15.97
#